data_931288fd2b55c0ef930045bc86f73f89
#
_entry.id   931288fd2b55c0ef930045bc86f73f89
#
_cell.length_a   1.000
_cell.length_b   1.000
_cell.length_c   1.000
_cell.angle_alpha   90.00
_cell.angle_beta   90.00
_cell.angle_gamma   90.00
#
_symmetry.space_group_name_H-M   'P 1'
#
loop_
_entity.id
_entity.type
_entity.pdbx_description
1 polymer ?
#
loop_
_entity_poly.entity_id
_entity_poly.type
_entity_poly.pdbx_seq_one_letter_code
_entity_poly.pdbx_strand_id
1 'polypeptide(L)'
;MRHRNKVDKMGMVRAHRRSVLANLTKGLIINEKVDTTFGRAKAAQRYAEQVITLARRGDQHARRLVFARLQDKQVVDKLFDEIGPRYKDRPGGYTRVVKLGPRQG
;
A
#
# COMPACT_ATOMS: atom_id res chain seq x y z
N MET A 1 16.96 12.89 -18.54
CA MET A 1 16.93 13.56 -17.24
C MET A 1 15.97 12.86 -16.31
N ARG A 2 16.37 12.66 -15.08
CA ARG A 2 15.60 11.84 -14.14
C ARG A 2 14.86 12.63 -13.07
N HIS A 3 15.09 13.91 -12.97
CA HIS A 3 14.50 14.70 -11.90
C HIS A 3 12.99 14.89 -12.03
N ARG A 4 12.40 14.51 -13.16
CA ARG A 4 10.92 14.49 -13.31
C ARG A 4 10.31 13.12 -13.08
N ASN A 5 11.14 12.14 -12.79
CA ASN A 5 10.65 10.78 -12.57
C ASN A 5 10.06 10.67 -11.17
N LYS A 6 8.74 10.71 -11.08
CA LYS A 6 8.03 10.66 -9.80
C LYS A 6 7.80 9.25 -9.30
N VAL A 7 8.12 8.25 -10.10
CA VAL A 7 7.89 6.85 -9.74
C VAL A 7 9.20 6.22 -9.33
N ASP A 8 9.25 5.70 -8.12
CA ASP A 8 10.39 4.95 -7.63
C ASP A 8 10.34 3.54 -8.19
N LYS A 9 11.24 3.23 -9.11
CA LYS A 9 11.28 1.93 -9.77
C LYS A 9 12.00 0.86 -8.96
N MET A 10 12.70 1.24 -7.89
CA MET A 10 13.38 0.30 -7.00
C MET A 10 14.32 -0.68 -7.73
N GLY A 11 14.85 -0.28 -8.91
CA GLY A 11 15.71 -1.15 -9.70
C GLY A 11 15.03 -2.38 -10.27
N MET A 12 13.71 -2.41 -10.34
CA MET A 12 12.94 -3.58 -10.76
C MET A 12 12.19 -3.32 -12.06
N VAL A 13 11.93 -4.40 -12.81
CA VAL A 13 11.02 -4.32 -13.94
C VAL A 13 9.59 -4.06 -13.42
N ARG A 14 8.77 -3.48 -14.29
CA ARG A 14 7.44 -2.99 -13.91
C ARG A 14 6.55 -4.06 -13.27
N ALA A 15 6.49 -5.25 -13.87
CA ALA A 15 5.63 -6.32 -13.35
C ALA A 15 6.09 -6.78 -11.97
N HIS A 16 7.41 -6.94 -11.79
CA HIS A 16 7.96 -7.35 -10.51
C HIS A 16 7.72 -6.29 -9.43
N ARG A 17 7.89 -5.02 -9.78
CA ARG A 17 7.63 -3.92 -8.85
C ARG A 17 6.18 -3.92 -8.38
N ARG A 18 5.22 -4.13 -9.28
CA ARG A 18 3.80 -4.24 -8.91
C ARG A 18 3.57 -5.37 -7.91
N SER A 19 4.18 -6.52 -8.16
CA SER A 19 4.05 -7.67 -7.26
C SER A 19 4.61 -7.37 -5.87
N VAL A 20 5.78 -6.74 -5.81
CA VAL A 20 6.39 -6.38 -4.53
C VAL A 20 5.51 -5.39 -3.77
N LEU A 21 5.02 -4.36 -4.44
CA LEU A 21 4.17 -3.36 -3.80
C LEU A 21 2.84 -3.95 -3.34
N ALA A 22 2.24 -4.82 -4.14
CA ALA A 22 1.00 -5.49 -3.75
C ALA A 22 1.22 -6.38 -2.53
N ASN A 23 2.31 -7.13 -2.50
CA ASN A 23 2.61 -8.02 -1.37
C ASN A 23 2.91 -7.25 -0.10
N LEU A 24 3.66 -6.16 -0.19
CA LEU A 24 3.90 -5.29 0.97
C LEU A 24 2.61 -4.69 1.51
N THR A 25 1.74 -4.26 0.62
CA THR A 25 0.45 -3.69 1.01
C THR A 25 -0.44 -4.73 1.66
N LYS A 26 -0.49 -5.95 1.12
CA LYS A 26 -1.26 -7.03 1.73
C LYS A 26 -0.77 -7.34 3.15
N GLY A 27 0.53 -7.42 3.35
CA GLY A 27 1.10 -7.63 4.67
C GLY A 27 0.76 -6.50 5.63
N LEU A 28 0.83 -5.26 5.14
CA LEU A 28 0.49 -4.09 5.94
C LEU A 28 -0.98 -4.13 6.38
N ILE A 29 -1.89 -4.50 5.49
CA ILE A 29 -3.31 -4.55 5.83
C ILE A 29 -3.60 -5.65 6.84
N ILE A 30 -3.03 -6.83 6.65
CA ILE A 30 -3.28 -7.97 7.54
C ILE A 30 -2.67 -7.76 8.92
N ASN A 31 -1.41 -7.31 8.98
CA ASN A 31 -0.67 -7.19 10.24
C ASN A 31 -0.66 -5.77 10.80
N GLU A 32 -1.14 -4.80 10.04
CA GLU A 32 -1.19 -3.37 10.34
C GLU A 32 0.19 -2.74 10.50
N LYS A 33 1.26 -3.50 10.19
CA LYS A 33 2.61 -2.98 10.08
C LYS A 33 3.44 -3.93 9.23
N VAL A 34 4.53 -3.41 8.66
CA VAL A 34 5.48 -4.21 7.90
C VAL A 34 6.86 -3.56 7.98
N ASP A 35 7.90 -4.39 8.11
CA ASP A 35 9.29 -3.95 8.11
C ASP A 35 9.90 -4.20 6.74
N THR A 36 10.56 -3.19 6.18
CA THR A 36 11.19 -3.32 4.87
C THR A 36 12.25 -2.23 4.71
N THR A 37 12.92 -2.21 3.56
CA THR A 37 13.90 -1.16 3.28
C THR A 37 13.19 0.19 3.12
N PHE A 38 13.95 1.27 3.33
CA PHE A 38 13.36 2.61 3.27
C PHE A 38 12.76 2.93 1.89
N GLY A 39 13.47 2.58 0.81
CA GLY A 39 12.95 2.81 -0.55
C GLY A 39 11.65 2.08 -0.81
N ARG A 40 11.57 0.81 -0.42
CA ARG A 40 10.35 0.02 -0.56
C ARG A 40 9.24 0.56 0.32
N ALA A 41 9.57 1.00 1.54
CA ALA A 41 8.58 1.56 2.44
C ALA A 41 7.93 2.81 1.84
N LYS A 42 8.73 3.69 1.25
CA LYS A 42 8.20 4.92 0.62
C LYS A 42 7.30 4.61 -0.57
N ALA A 43 7.73 3.67 -1.42
CA ALA A 43 6.94 3.29 -2.58
C ALA A 43 5.64 2.59 -2.15
N ALA A 44 5.73 1.68 -1.17
CA ALA A 44 4.57 0.98 -0.65
C ALA A 44 3.60 1.94 0.04
N GLN A 45 4.11 2.97 0.71
CA GLN A 45 3.26 3.97 1.33
C GLN A 45 2.33 4.63 0.31
N ARG A 46 2.88 5.08 -0.82
CA ARG A 46 2.06 5.70 -1.87
C ARG A 46 1.02 4.72 -2.41
N TYR A 47 1.43 3.48 -2.64
CA TYR A 47 0.53 2.45 -3.14
C TYR A 47 -0.60 2.17 -2.14
N ALA A 48 -0.25 1.99 -0.87
CA ALA A 48 -1.22 1.71 0.18
C ALA A 48 -2.19 2.87 0.40
N GLU A 49 -1.69 4.11 0.34
CA GLU A 49 -2.55 5.29 0.48
C GLU A 49 -3.62 5.33 -0.59
N GLN A 50 -3.27 4.99 -1.83
CA GLN A 50 -4.24 4.93 -2.92
C GLN A 50 -5.31 3.85 -2.68
N VAL A 51 -4.86 2.68 -2.22
CA VAL A 51 -5.75 1.56 -1.95
C VAL A 51 -6.72 1.89 -0.81
N ILE A 52 -6.22 2.51 0.26
CA ILE A 52 -7.05 2.90 1.39
C ILE A 52 -8.05 4.00 1.00
N THR A 53 -7.63 4.93 0.16
CA THR A 53 -8.54 5.95 -0.35
C THR A 53 -9.72 5.33 -1.11
N LEU A 54 -9.46 4.31 -1.92
CA LEU A 54 -10.53 3.58 -2.60
C LEU A 54 -11.43 2.85 -1.60
N ALA A 55 -10.84 2.28 -0.54
CA ALA A 55 -11.62 1.60 0.49
C ALA A 55 -12.54 2.56 1.25
N ARG A 56 -12.10 3.81 1.46
CA ARG A 56 -12.93 4.83 2.07
C ARG A 56 -14.19 5.12 1.27
N ARG A 57 -14.08 5.11 -0.05
CA ARG A 57 -15.26 5.27 -0.91
C ARG A 57 -16.26 4.15 -0.69
N GLY A 58 -15.77 2.93 -0.52
CA GLY A 58 -16.58 1.78 -0.16
C GLY A 58 -17.56 1.29 -1.21
N ASP A 59 -17.56 1.85 -2.42
CA ASP A 59 -18.49 1.42 -3.46
C ASP A 59 -17.98 0.18 -4.19
N GLN A 60 -18.86 -0.44 -4.94
CA GLN A 60 -18.56 -1.69 -5.65
C GLN A 60 -17.45 -1.49 -6.69
N HIS A 61 -17.46 -0.36 -7.37
CA HIS A 61 -16.42 -0.06 -8.35
C HIS A 61 -15.04 0.01 -7.70
N ALA A 62 -14.94 0.72 -6.57
CA ALA A 62 -13.68 0.81 -5.83
C ALA A 62 -13.21 -0.56 -5.37
N ARG A 63 -14.13 -1.41 -4.90
CA ARG A 63 -13.78 -2.75 -4.46
C ARG A 63 -13.21 -3.59 -5.59
N ARG A 64 -13.78 -3.48 -6.78
CA ARG A 64 -13.27 -4.18 -7.97
C ARG A 64 -11.87 -3.70 -8.35
N LEU A 65 -11.62 -2.39 -8.28
CA LEU A 65 -10.30 -1.86 -8.58
C LEU A 65 -9.24 -2.37 -7.61
N VAL A 66 -9.57 -2.40 -6.33
CA VAL A 66 -8.65 -2.90 -5.30
C VAL A 66 -8.40 -4.39 -5.47
N PHE A 67 -9.44 -5.17 -5.76
CA PHE A 67 -9.27 -6.59 -5.99
C PHE A 67 -8.37 -6.86 -7.19
N ALA A 68 -8.49 -6.07 -8.24
CA ALA A 68 -7.63 -6.21 -9.41
C ALA A 68 -6.15 -6.00 -9.05
N ARG A 69 -5.87 -5.11 -8.10
CA ARG A 69 -4.49 -4.84 -7.68
C ARG A 69 -3.94 -5.86 -6.70
N LEU A 70 -4.74 -6.27 -5.73
CA LEU A 70 -4.26 -7.13 -4.62
C LEU A 70 -4.53 -8.61 -4.87
N GLN A 71 -5.60 -8.94 -5.56
CA GLN A 71 -5.98 -10.32 -5.91
C GLN A 71 -6.05 -11.25 -4.71
N ASP A 72 -6.53 -10.74 -3.59
CA ASP A 72 -6.64 -11.49 -2.34
C ASP A 72 -7.94 -11.08 -1.65
N LYS A 73 -8.90 -11.99 -1.62
CA LYS A 73 -10.22 -11.69 -1.09
C LYS A 73 -10.21 -11.34 0.38
N GLN A 74 -9.42 -12.05 1.19
CA GLN A 74 -9.36 -11.78 2.63
C GLN A 74 -8.84 -10.38 2.92
N VAL A 75 -7.81 -9.96 2.18
CA VAL A 75 -7.23 -8.63 2.34
C VAL A 75 -8.24 -7.57 1.92
N VAL A 76 -8.91 -7.79 0.79
CA VAL A 76 -9.91 -6.84 0.29
C VAL A 76 -11.07 -6.73 1.26
N ASP A 77 -11.54 -7.85 1.81
CA ASP A 77 -12.63 -7.83 2.78
C ASP A 77 -12.24 -7.03 4.02
N LYS A 78 -11.05 -7.28 4.58
CA LYS A 78 -10.58 -6.52 5.74
C LYS A 78 -10.47 -5.04 5.42
N LEU A 79 -9.94 -4.72 4.25
CA LEU A 79 -9.75 -3.34 3.84
C LEU A 79 -11.08 -2.58 3.78
N PHE A 80 -12.10 -3.18 3.17
CA PHE A 80 -13.40 -2.51 3.00
C PHE A 80 -14.29 -2.61 4.23
N ASP A 81 -14.18 -3.68 5.01
CA ASP A 81 -15.04 -3.88 6.18
C ASP A 81 -14.51 -3.20 7.45
N GLU A 82 -13.18 -3.09 7.58
CA GLU A 82 -12.56 -2.56 8.80
C GLU A 82 -11.76 -1.28 8.57
N ILE A 83 -10.83 -1.31 7.62
CA ILE A 83 -9.86 -0.22 7.47
C ILE A 83 -10.50 1.01 6.81
N GLY A 84 -11.26 0.81 5.74
CA GLY A 84 -11.95 1.92 5.08
C GLY A 84 -12.83 2.70 6.04
N PRO A 85 -13.74 2.04 6.77
CA PRO A 85 -14.57 2.72 7.77
C PRO A 85 -13.77 3.39 8.87
N ARG A 86 -12.64 2.80 9.30
CA ARG A 86 -11.77 3.38 10.33
C ARG A 86 -11.27 4.77 9.94
N TYR A 87 -11.01 4.98 8.66
CA TYR A 87 -10.46 6.24 8.16
C TYR A 87 -11.48 7.09 7.40
N LYS A 88 -12.76 6.84 7.59
CA LYS A 88 -13.83 7.51 6.86
C LYS A 88 -13.71 9.03 6.88
N ASP A 89 -13.36 9.59 8.02
CA ASP A 89 -13.28 11.04 8.21
C ASP A 89 -11.86 11.59 8.05
N ARG A 90 -10.92 10.77 7.60
CA ARG A 90 -9.53 11.17 7.43
C ARG A 90 -9.20 11.24 5.93
N PRO A 91 -8.90 12.43 5.39
CA PRO A 91 -8.74 12.59 3.93
C PRO A 91 -7.40 12.11 3.38
N GLY A 92 -6.53 11.56 4.19
CA GLY A 92 -5.23 11.07 3.76
C GLY A 92 -4.33 10.83 4.96
N GLY A 93 -3.06 10.45 4.71
CA GLY A 93 -2.10 10.22 5.77
C GLY A 93 -2.46 9.03 6.64
N TYR A 94 -2.90 7.93 6.03
CA TYR A 94 -3.30 6.73 6.77
C TYR A 94 -2.12 5.91 7.26
N THR A 95 -0.94 6.12 6.70
CA THR A 95 0.24 5.31 7.00
C THR A 95 1.39 6.19 7.45
N ARG A 96 2.35 5.57 8.14
CA ARG A 96 3.55 6.24 8.62
C ARG A 96 4.76 5.37 8.36
N VAL A 97 5.84 5.99 7.88
CA VAL A 97 7.13 5.31 7.72
C VAL A 97 8.02 5.72 8.90
N VAL A 98 8.49 4.73 9.66
CA VAL A 98 9.34 4.95 10.82
C VAL A 98 10.68 4.27 10.56
N LYS A 99 11.79 5.01 10.72
CA LYS A 99 13.12 4.45 10.57
C LYS A 99 13.51 3.69 11.83
N LEU A 100 13.85 2.43 11.68
CA LEU A 100 14.23 1.57 12.81
C LEU A 100 15.73 1.60 13.09
N GLY A 101 16.52 2.24 12.22
CA GLY A 101 17.96 2.28 12.36
C GLY A 101 18.65 1.14 11.63
N PRO A 102 19.99 1.09 11.66
CA PRO A 102 20.71 0.05 10.94
C PRO A 102 20.47 -1.33 11.52
N ARG A 103 20.38 -2.32 10.63
CA ARG A 103 20.26 -3.70 11.01
C ARG A 103 21.58 -4.20 11.58
N GLN A 104 21.52 -4.90 12.70
CA GLN A 104 22.69 -5.55 13.24
C GLN A 104 22.86 -6.93 12.61
N GLY A 105 24.04 -7.22 12.19
CA GLY A 105 24.42 -8.50 11.65
C GLY A 105 24.12 -8.67 10.20
#